data_89fa60d8b3971b200c8030f9302696f3
#
_entry.id   89fa60d8b3971b200c8030f9302696f3
#
_cell.length_a   1.000
_cell.length_b   1.000
_cell.length_c   1.000
_cell.angle_alpha   90.00
_cell.angle_beta   90.00
_cell.angle_gamma   90.00
#
_symmetry.space_group_name_H-M   'P 1'
#
loop_
_entity.id
_entity.type
_entity.pdbx_description
1 polymer ?
#
loop_
_entity_poly.entity_id
_entity_poly.type
_entity_poly.pdbx_seq_one_letter_code
_entity_poly.pdbx_strand_id
1 'polypeptide(L)'
;MEETLVAGNLVSADGMGATVLNHEQNERICRIGPGTPMGKVFRRYWLPVCTSAQLAKPDGAPLRVRLLGQNFVAFRNSSGTVGLLDEHCPHRGASLALGRVEENGLRCLYHGWKFSTEGRIQDMPNCASKAIRDRVRAPAYPVREEGGLVWTFLGAPDEIPPFTRYAFMNAAPANRVVVRINVACNYLQLTEGGFDSSHVGILHSDVARPGWMSAEKQISQDAEHPGSLAVIDNDPELELTETDFGFYYAAFRAGGPDDRGDERFNVRIVPFMMPSTRIIPSPTTLFTVFETPTDDEHTSTFIVVHGEKPVDRAKVLTILGLNDPRYWSEEDCTFRANWSTGFWQDRARMQTSWTGFTGLEQEDAVISLSMGPVFDRSIEHLVPADRAVNSLRKLLLQAADRLEKGGTLTLPEDLTDVGAPDVFLRKAERSKWRELAPNHWKTSVDARVSFESAAETSQNR
;
A
#
# COMPACT_ATOMS: atom_id res chain seq x y z
N MET A 1 -13.94 -45.70 21.76
CA MET A 1 -14.36 -44.47 22.48
C MET A 1 -13.56 -43.34 21.84
N GLU A 2 -14.16 -42.75 20.87
CA GLU A 2 -13.62 -41.57 20.19
C GLU A 2 -14.07 -40.31 20.96
N GLU A 3 -13.15 -39.60 21.55
CA GLU A 3 -13.44 -38.28 22.11
C GLU A 3 -13.45 -37.26 20.99
N THR A 4 -14.64 -36.79 20.65
CA THR A 4 -14.90 -35.66 19.80
C THR A 4 -14.45 -34.40 20.52
N LEU A 5 -13.32 -33.82 20.12
CA LEU A 5 -12.91 -32.51 20.58
C LEU A 5 -13.85 -31.45 19.99
N VAL A 6 -14.80 -30.98 20.75
CA VAL A 6 -15.62 -29.83 20.49
C VAL A 6 -14.72 -28.58 20.61
N ALA A 7 -14.52 -27.85 19.53
CA ALA A 7 -13.86 -26.55 19.51
C ALA A 7 -14.67 -25.57 20.37
N GLY A 8 -14.26 -25.40 21.63
CA GLY A 8 -14.85 -24.42 22.55
C GLY A 8 -14.37 -23.01 22.17
N ASN A 9 -15.31 -22.11 21.99
CA ASN A 9 -15.08 -20.66 21.94
C ASN A 9 -14.34 -20.23 23.22
N LEU A 10 -13.06 -19.93 23.13
CA LEU A 10 -12.34 -19.23 24.19
C LEU A 10 -12.78 -17.77 24.20
N VAL A 11 -13.76 -17.47 25.03
CA VAL A 11 -14.14 -16.09 25.37
C VAL A 11 -13.06 -15.57 26.31
N SER A 12 -12.24 -14.60 25.88
CA SER A 12 -11.28 -13.92 26.73
C SER A 12 -11.99 -13.07 27.79
N ALA A 13 -11.44 -13.03 28.98
CA ALA A 13 -12.04 -12.41 30.19
C ALA A 13 -12.18 -10.89 30.17
N ASP A 14 -11.71 -10.21 29.09
CA ASP A 14 -11.63 -8.75 29.03
C ASP A 14 -12.41 -8.12 27.84
N GLY A 15 -13.55 -8.62 27.47
CA GLY A 15 -14.51 -7.89 26.61
C GLY A 15 -14.04 -7.36 25.25
N MET A 16 -12.77 -7.55 24.87
CA MET A 16 -12.15 -7.18 23.59
C MET A 16 -11.50 -8.39 22.93
N GLY A 17 -12.29 -9.43 22.64
CA GLY A 17 -11.82 -10.63 21.98
C GLY A 17 -11.26 -10.29 20.59
N ALA A 18 -9.98 -10.58 20.38
CA ALA A 18 -9.40 -10.64 19.04
C ALA A 18 -10.19 -11.70 18.25
N THR A 19 -10.89 -11.26 17.21
CA THR A 19 -11.73 -12.16 16.41
C THR A 19 -10.87 -12.77 15.33
N VAL A 20 -10.43 -14.01 15.54
CA VAL A 20 -9.85 -14.82 14.47
C VAL A 20 -10.90 -14.99 13.37
N LEU A 21 -10.53 -14.74 12.13
CA LEU A 21 -11.43 -14.94 11.00
C LEU A 21 -11.76 -16.42 10.85
N ASN A 22 -13.01 -16.75 10.60
CA ASN A 22 -13.32 -18.09 10.10
C ASN A 22 -12.94 -18.20 8.60
N HIS A 23 -12.92 -19.41 8.07
CA HIS A 23 -12.53 -19.65 6.68
C HIS A 23 -13.39 -18.86 5.66
N GLU A 24 -14.70 -18.78 5.87
CA GLU A 24 -15.61 -18.00 5.00
C GLU A 24 -15.27 -16.51 5.00
N GLN A 25 -15.02 -15.93 6.17
CA GLN A 25 -14.62 -14.53 6.29
C GLN A 25 -13.26 -14.27 5.63
N ASN A 26 -12.30 -15.20 5.78
CA ASN A 26 -11.01 -15.13 5.10
C ASN A 26 -11.16 -15.10 3.58
N GLU A 27 -11.89 -16.07 3.02
CA GLU A 27 -12.18 -16.11 1.58
C GLU A 27 -12.89 -14.80 1.12
N ARG A 28 -13.83 -14.31 1.92
CA ARG A 28 -14.63 -13.13 1.60
C ARG A 28 -13.80 -11.86 1.42
N ILE A 29 -12.74 -11.68 2.20
CA ILE A 29 -11.86 -10.49 2.09
C ILE A 29 -10.59 -10.73 1.25
N CYS A 30 -10.20 -11.99 0.99
CA CYS A 30 -9.05 -12.30 0.15
C CYS A 30 -9.38 -12.35 -1.33
N ARG A 31 -10.61 -12.78 -1.73
CA ARG A 31 -11.01 -12.90 -3.14
C ARG A 31 -11.43 -11.56 -3.70
N ILE A 32 -10.74 -11.13 -4.79
CA ILE A 32 -10.89 -9.76 -5.34
C ILE A 32 -11.35 -9.75 -6.81
N GLY A 33 -11.53 -10.90 -7.41
CA GLY A 33 -11.96 -11.01 -8.82
C GLY A 33 -13.34 -10.40 -9.09
N PRO A 34 -13.75 -10.36 -10.36
CA PRO A 34 -15.08 -9.87 -10.74
C PRO A 34 -16.19 -10.61 -10.00
N GLY A 35 -17.12 -9.87 -9.41
CA GLY A 35 -18.29 -10.42 -8.70
C GLY A 35 -18.06 -10.82 -7.24
N THR A 36 -16.80 -10.93 -6.76
CA THR A 36 -16.52 -11.21 -5.37
C THR A 36 -16.85 -10.01 -4.47
N PRO A 37 -17.15 -10.22 -3.17
CA PRO A 37 -17.47 -9.13 -2.24
C PRO A 37 -16.38 -8.06 -2.18
N MET A 38 -15.11 -8.45 -1.95
CA MET A 38 -14.01 -7.49 -1.93
C MET A 38 -13.69 -6.92 -3.31
N GLY A 39 -13.85 -7.69 -4.38
CA GLY A 39 -13.73 -7.16 -5.73
C GLY A 39 -14.70 -6.03 -6.02
N LYS A 40 -15.93 -6.08 -5.48
CA LYS A 40 -16.90 -4.97 -5.55
C LYS A 40 -16.43 -3.76 -4.73
N VAL A 41 -15.81 -3.97 -3.56
CA VAL A 41 -15.26 -2.89 -2.73
C VAL A 41 -14.15 -2.17 -3.48
N PHE A 42 -13.13 -2.89 -3.97
CA PHE A 42 -12.01 -2.29 -4.71
C PHE A 42 -12.49 -1.48 -5.93
N ARG A 43 -13.52 -1.94 -6.64
CA ARG A 43 -14.08 -1.25 -7.81
C ARG A 43 -14.81 0.05 -7.48
N ARG A 44 -14.94 0.42 -6.23
CA ARG A 44 -15.46 1.74 -5.81
C ARG A 44 -14.38 2.81 -5.72
N TYR A 45 -13.11 2.44 -5.81
CA TYR A 45 -11.97 3.34 -5.64
C TYR A 45 -11.19 3.54 -6.94
N TRP A 46 -10.56 4.69 -7.05
CA TRP A 46 -9.48 4.89 -8.01
C TRP A 46 -8.27 4.09 -7.56
N LEU A 47 -7.73 3.24 -8.43
CA LEU A 47 -6.62 2.34 -8.13
C LEU A 47 -5.41 2.68 -9.00
N PRO A 48 -4.18 2.67 -8.46
CA PRO A 48 -2.99 2.81 -9.27
C PRO A 48 -2.77 1.56 -10.14
N VAL A 49 -2.41 1.78 -11.39
CA VAL A 49 -2.25 0.73 -12.42
C VAL A 49 -0.77 0.52 -12.74
N CYS A 50 -0.04 1.61 -12.92
CA CYS A 50 1.38 1.62 -13.21
C CYS A 50 1.99 2.97 -12.81
N THR A 51 3.32 3.07 -12.84
CA THR A 51 3.98 4.35 -12.67
C THR A 51 3.92 5.14 -13.98
N SER A 52 3.90 6.48 -13.88
CA SER A 52 4.01 7.36 -15.08
C SER A 52 5.30 7.08 -15.88
N ALA A 53 6.37 6.69 -15.20
CA ALA A 53 7.65 6.37 -15.81
C ALA A 53 7.58 5.16 -16.75
N GLN A 54 6.74 4.16 -16.45
CA GLN A 54 6.54 2.99 -17.33
C GLN A 54 5.87 3.34 -18.66
N LEU A 55 5.20 4.48 -18.73
CA LEU A 55 4.55 5.00 -19.94
C LEU A 55 5.10 6.38 -20.34
N ALA A 56 6.34 6.71 -19.98
CA ALA A 56 6.90 8.07 -20.15
C ALA A 56 6.94 8.53 -21.61
N LYS A 57 7.15 7.62 -22.56
CA LYS A 57 7.37 7.94 -23.97
C LYS A 57 6.07 7.87 -24.77
N PRO A 58 5.61 8.97 -25.41
CA PRO A 58 4.56 8.90 -26.41
C PRO A 58 4.92 7.92 -27.52
N ASP A 59 3.93 7.19 -28.02
CA ASP A 59 4.08 6.13 -29.00
C ASP A 59 5.10 5.03 -28.60
N GLY A 60 5.37 4.92 -27.28
CA GLY A 60 6.15 3.83 -26.71
C GLY A 60 5.41 2.50 -26.75
N ALA A 61 6.08 1.43 -26.29
CA ALA A 61 5.46 0.12 -26.17
C ALA A 61 4.24 0.18 -25.24
N PRO A 62 3.11 -0.45 -25.61
CA PRO A 62 1.99 -0.61 -24.70
C PRO A 62 2.39 -1.52 -23.52
N LEU A 63 1.86 -1.22 -22.35
CA LEU A 63 2.12 -1.96 -21.12
C LEU A 63 0.94 -2.90 -20.82
N ARG A 64 1.20 -4.21 -20.76
CA ARG A 64 0.23 -5.16 -20.26
C ARG A 64 0.12 -5.03 -18.74
N VAL A 65 -1.08 -4.87 -18.22
CA VAL A 65 -1.34 -4.79 -16.78
C VAL A 65 -2.46 -5.73 -16.39
N ARG A 66 -2.38 -6.29 -15.17
CA ARG A 66 -3.43 -7.07 -14.55
C ARG A 66 -3.91 -6.35 -13.30
N LEU A 67 -5.22 -6.29 -13.12
CA LEU A 67 -5.84 -5.59 -11.99
C LEU A 67 -7.17 -6.25 -11.64
N LEU A 68 -7.39 -6.58 -10.37
CA LEU A 68 -8.59 -7.24 -9.86
C LEU A 68 -9.03 -8.46 -10.69
N GLY A 69 -8.06 -9.31 -11.07
CA GLY A 69 -8.28 -10.53 -11.84
C GLY A 69 -8.53 -10.33 -13.34
N GLN A 70 -8.49 -9.11 -13.85
CA GLN A 70 -8.72 -8.77 -15.25
C GLN A 70 -7.44 -8.25 -15.92
N ASN A 71 -7.30 -8.49 -17.22
CA ASN A 71 -6.16 -8.06 -18.01
C ASN A 71 -6.50 -6.84 -18.86
N PHE A 72 -5.60 -5.86 -18.86
CA PHE A 72 -5.73 -4.60 -19.57
C PHE A 72 -4.44 -4.29 -20.33
N VAL A 73 -4.53 -3.30 -21.21
CA VAL A 73 -3.39 -2.67 -21.85
C VAL A 73 -3.43 -1.16 -21.60
N ALA A 74 -2.37 -0.65 -20.99
CA ALA A 74 -2.14 0.78 -20.84
C ALA A 74 -1.19 1.28 -21.93
N PHE A 75 -1.42 2.47 -22.47
CA PHE A 75 -0.57 3.05 -23.50
C PHE A 75 -0.65 4.57 -23.47
N ARG A 76 0.43 5.22 -23.91
CA ARG A 76 0.47 6.67 -24.09
C ARG A 76 0.49 6.97 -25.58
N ASN A 77 -0.55 7.63 -26.09
CA ASN A 77 -0.69 7.98 -27.49
C ASN A 77 0.26 9.11 -27.92
N SER A 78 0.27 9.44 -29.20
CA SER A 78 1.13 10.48 -29.80
C SER A 78 0.93 11.87 -29.19
N SER A 79 -0.27 12.20 -28.71
CA SER A 79 -0.57 13.47 -28.04
C SER A 79 -0.21 13.48 -26.54
N GLY A 80 0.33 12.39 -26.01
CA GLY A 80 0.70 12.26 -24.60
C GLY A 80 -0.42 11.80 -23.67
N THR A 81 -1.63 11.53 -24.20
CA THR A 81 -2.76 11.05 -23.41
C THR A 81 -2.60 9.57 -23.11
N VAL A 82 -2.80 9.19 -21.84
CA VAL A 82 -2.80 7.79 -21.43
C VAL A 82 -4.20 7.18 -21.58
N GLY A 83 -4.27 5.99 -22.17
CA GLY A 83 -5.46 5.17 -22.28
C GLY A 83 -5.30 3.82 -21.58
N LEU A 84 -6.41 3.26 -21.12
CA LEU A 84 -6.51 1.91 -20.59
C LEU A 84 -7.67 1.18 -21.27
N LEU A 85 -7.36 0.11 -21.98
CA LEU A 85 -8.34 -0.73 -22.67
C LEU A 85 -8.29 -2.17 -22.14
N ASP A 86 -9.35 -2.94 -22.38
CA ASP A 86 -9.26 -4.39 -22.25
C ASP A 86 -8.12 -4.93 -23.11
N GLU A 87 -7.43 -5.96 -22.63
CA GLU A 87 -6.29 -6.54 -23.35
C GLU A 87 -6.68 -7.10 -24.72
N HIS A 88 -7.88 -7.66 -24.84
CA HIS A 88 -8.27 -8.42 -26.04
C HIS A 88 -8.96 -7.55 -27.09
N CYS A 89 -8.40 -7.54 -28.28
CA CYS A 89 -8.99 -6.89 -29.44
C CYS A 89 -10.41 -7.44 -29.72
N PRO A 90 -11.45 -6.59 -29.78
CA PRO A 90 -12.84 -7.01 -29.95
C PRO A 90 -13.11 -7.70 -31.30
N HIS A 91 -12.18 -7.65 -32.24
CA HIS A 91 -12.33 -8.36 -33.52
C HIS A 91 -12.21 -9.88 -33.34
N ARG A 92 -11.09 -10.39 -32.83
CA ARG A 92 -10.80 -11.83 -32.68
C ARG A 92 -9.88 -12.16 -31.50
N GLY A 93 -9.87 -11.37 -30.44
CA GLY A 93 -9.22 -11.70 -29.18
C GLY A 93 -7.69 -11.60 -29.14
N ALA A 94 -7.04 -11.09 -30.19
CA ALA A 94 -5.58 -10.87 -30.13
C ALA A 94 -5.22 -9.86 -29.03
N SER A 95 -4.13 -10.10 -28.30
CA SER A 95 -3.66 -9.16 -27.28
C SER A 95 -3.21 -7.83 -27.89
N LEU A 96 -3.80 -6.73 -27.41
CA LEU A 96 -3.42 -5.37 -27.79
C LEU A 96 -2.09 -4.95 -27.13
N ALA A 97 -1.63 -5.68 -26.12
CA ALA A 97 -0.33 -5.43 -25.48
C ALA A 97 0.86 -5.74 -26.42
N LEU A 98 0.62 -6.52 -27.48
CA LEU A 98 1.59 -6.72 -28.55
C LEU A 98 1.47 -5.66 -29.67
N GLY A 99 0.51 -4.75 -29.56
CA GLY A 99 0.15 -3.78 -30.56
C GLY A 99 1.19 -2.67 -30.78
N ARG A 100 0.87 -1.77 -31.69
CA ARG A 100 1.67 -0.57 -31.99
C ARG A 100 0.89 0.67 -31.55
N VAL A 101 1.54 1.54 -30.81
CA VAL A 101 0.99 2.87 -30.54
C VAL A 101 1.46 3.81 -31.64
N GLU A 102 0.54 4.39 -32.38
CA GLU A 102 0.84 5.25 -33.52
C GLU A 102 -0.36 6.15 -33.86
N GLU A 103 -0.13 7.37 -34.33
CA GLU A 103 -1.18 8.29 -34.82
C GLU A 103 -2.37 8.40 -33.82
N ASN A 104 -2.06 8.66 -32.56
CA ASN A 104 -3.04 8.79 -31.47
C ASN A 104 -3.90 7.54 -31.18
N GLY A 105 -3.43 6.35 -31.51
CA GLY A 105 -4.18 5.12 -31.22
C GLY A 105 -3.30 3.90 -31.00
N LEU A 106 -3.92 2.84 -30.52
CA LEU A 106 -3.31 1.51 -30.33
C LEU A 106 -3.78 0.58 -31.45
N ARG A 107 -2.87 0.12 -32.30
CA ARG A 107 -3.13 -0.74 -33.43
C ARG A 107 -2.88 -2.20 -33.10
N CYS A 108 -3.91 -3.03 -33.30
CA CYS A 108 -3.81 -4.49 -33.23
C CYS A 108 -2.96 -5.03 -34.37
N LEU A 109 -1.99 -5.90 -34.08
CA LEU A 109 -1.12 -6.45 -35.12
C LEU A 109 -1.80 -7.48 -36.02
N TYR A 110 -2.92 -8.09 -35.55
CA TYR A 110 -3.52 -9.19 -36.30
C TYR A 110 -4.21 -8.73 -37.59
N HIS A 111 -5.09 -7.71 -37.52
CA HIS A 111 -5.82 -7.20 -38.69
C HIS A 111 -5.81 -5.68 -38.83
N GLY A 112 -4.92 -4.99 -38.08
CA GLY A 112 -4.72 -3.56 -38.20
C GLY A 112 -5.81 -2.66 -37.59
N TRP A 113 -6.76 -3.21 -36.82
CA TRP A 113 -7.75 -2.38 -36.14
C TRP A 113 -7.07 -1.45 -35.16
N LYS A 114 -7.33 -0.15 -35.29
CA LYS A 114 -6.72 0.87 -34.43
C LYS A 114 -7.78 1.51 -33.53
N PHE A 115 -7.49 1.62 -32.24
CA PHE A 115 -8.40 2.11 -31.20
C PHE A 115 -7.86 3.39 -30.58
N SER A 116 -8.74 4.37 -30.32
CA SER A 116 -8.42 5.55 -29.51
C SER A 116 -8.29 5.19 -28.03
N THR A 117 -7.89 6.15 -27.19
CA THR A 117 -7.86 6.04 -25.72
C THR A 117 -9.25 5.75 -25.11
N GLU A 118 -10.34 6.12 -25.80
CA GLU A 118 -11.73 5.84 -25.43
C GLU A 118 -12.27 4.55 -26.08
N GLY A 119 -11.39 3.73 -26.69
CA GLY A 119 -11.76 2.47 -27.31
C GLY A 119 -12.51 2.58 -28.64
N ARG A 120 -12.63 3.75 -29.23
CA ARG A 120 -13.29 3.95 -30.54
C ARG A 120 -12.39 3.43 -31.66
N ILE A 121 -12.97 2.75 -32.65
CA ILE A 121 -12.22 2.34 -33.84
C ILE A 121 -11.90 3.58 -34.68
N GLN A 122 -10.61 3.89 -34.84
CA GLN A 122 -10.09 4.95 -35.69
C GLN A 122 -9.81 4.44 -37.10
N ASP A 123 -9.32 3.19 -37.21
CA ASP A 123 -9.01 2.57 -38.52
C ASP A 123 -9.35 1.07 -38.49
N MET A 124 -9.80 0.56 -39.61
CA MET A 124 -10.24 -0.83 -39.82
C MET A 124 -9.94 -1.27 -41.24
N PRO A 125 -8.66 -1.61 -41.59
CA PRO A 125 -8.22 -1.81 -42.95
C PRO A 125 -8.93 -2.97 -43.68
N ASN A 126 -9.37 -3.98 -42.98
CA ASN A 126 -10.01 -5.15 -43.56
C ASN A 126 -11.54 -5.04 -43.67
N CYS A 127 -12.12 -3.85 -43.39
CA CYS A 127 -13.57 -3.65 -43.44
C CYS A 127 -13.93 -2.17 -43.68
N ALA A 128 -14.61 -1.88 -44.76
CA ALA A 128 -15.06 -0.54 -45.13
C ALA A 128 -16.39 -0.11 -44.47
N SER A 129 -17.03 -1.01 -43.68
CA SER A 129 -18.35 -0.74 -43.07
C SER A 129 -18.26 0.30 -41.98
N LYS A 130 -18.82 1.48 -42.24
CA LYS A 130 -18.96 2.55 -41.25
C LYS A 130 -19.85 2.10 -40.07
N ALA A 131 -20.93 1.35 -40.34
CA ALA A 131 -21.83 0.87 -39.31
C ALA A 131 -21.14 -0.06 -38.27
N ILE A 132 -20.19 -0.90 -38.72
CA ILE A 132 -19.40 -1.74 -37.80
C ILE A 132 -18.45 -0.87 -36.98
N ARG A 133 -17.75 0.07 -37.63
CA ARG A 133 -16.82 1.00 -36.96
C ARG A 133 -17.51 1.80 -35.86
N ASP A 134 -18.72 2.31 -36.11
CA ASP A 134 -19.45 3.13 -35.17
C ASP A 134 -20.06 2.32 -33.98
N ARG A 135 -20.36 1.03 -34.21
CA ARG A 135 -21.01 0.15 -33.22
C ARG A 135 -20.01 -0.61 -32.32
N VAL A 136 -18.89 -1.04 -32.87
CA VAL A 136 -17.89 -1.84 -32.13
C VAL A 136 -16.90 -0.93 -31.41
N ARG A 137 -16.58 -1.26 -30.16
CA ARG A 137 -15.56 -0.56 -29.36
C ARG A 137 -14.73 -1.56 -28.59
N ALA A 138 -13.48 -1.24 -28.33
CA ALA A 138 -12.72 -1.85 -27.27
C ALA A 138 -13.22 -1.27 -25.93
N PRO A 139 -13.51 -2.10 -24.89
CA PRO A 139 -13.82 -1.57 -23.57
C PRO A 139 -12.67 -0.68 -23.09
N ALA A 140 -13.02 0.52 -22.63
CA ALA A 140 -12.08 1.53 -22.17
C ALA A 140 -12.48 2.02 -20.78
N TYR A 141 -11.48 2.38 -19.99
CA TYR A 141 -11.65 2.72 -18.58
C TYR A 141 -11.17 4.15 -18.32
N PRO A 142 -11.80 4.87 -17.36
CA PRO A 142 -11.33 6.18 -16.96
C PRO A 142 -9.88 6.13 -16.47
N VAL A 143 -9.07 7.06 -16.94
CA VAL A 143 -7.66 7.20 -16.56
C VAL A 143 -7.37 8.59 -16.04
N ARG A 144 -6.59 8.68 -14.99
CA ARG A 144 -5.93 9.90 -14.52
C ARG A 144 -4.44 9.64 -14.34
N GLU A 145 -3.64 10.65 -14.62
CA GLU A 145 -2.20 10.64 -14.35
C GLU A 145 -1.91 11.74 -13.34
N GLU A 146 -1.56 11.34 -12.12
CA GLU A 146 -1.33 12.26 -11.01
C GLU A 146 -0.34 11.66 -10.03
N GLY A 147 0.52 12.49 -9.42
CA GLY A 147 1.46 12.06 -8.38
C GLY A 147 2.57 11.11 -8.84
N GLY A 148 2.80 10.96 -10.17
CA GLY A 148 3.76 10.01 -10.74
C GLY A 148 3.17 8.60 -10.94
N LEU A 149 1.87 8.47 -10.80
CA LEU A 149 1.10 7.24 -10.98
C LEU A 149 0.02 7.43 -12.05
N VAL A 150 -0.32 6.35 -12.72
CA VAL A 150 -1.48 6.23 -13.61
C VAL A 150 -2.57 5.49 -12.81
N TRP A 151 -3.74 6.09 -12.74
CA TRP A 151 -4.90 5.63 -11.98
C TRP A 151 -6.04 5.24 -12.89
N THR A 152 -6.84 4.27 -12.47
CA THR A 152 -8.08 3.89 -13.15
C THR A 152 -9.22 3.65 -12.18
N PHE A 153 -10.44 3.73 -12.70
CA PHE A 153 -11.66 3.32 -12.01
C PHE A 153 -12.30 2.17 -12.79
N LEU A 154 -12.58 1.04 -12.10
CA LEU A 154 -13.12 -0.18 -12.71
C LEU A 154 -14.59 -0.46 -12.34
N GLY A 155 -15.28 0.48 -11.69
CA GLY A 155 -16.71 0.40 -11.40
C GLY A 155 -17.58 0.77 -12.59
N ALA A 156 -18.88 0.87 -12.38
CA ALA A 156 -19.81 1.28 -13.43
C ALA A 156 -19.55 2.74 -13.86
N PRO A 157 -19.71 3.07 -15.15
CA PRO A 157 -19.39 4.42 -15.66
C PRO A 157 -20.23 5.55 -15.03
N ASP A 158 -21.42 5.26 -14.55
CA ASP A 158 -22.32 6.19 -13.87
C ASP A 158 -22.03 6.31 -12.35
N GLU A 159 -21.09 5.51 -11.83
CA GLU A 159 -20.69 5.49 -10.44
C GLU A 159 -19.26 6.04 -10.21
N ILE A 160 -18.65 6.70 -11.21
CA ILE A 160 -17.29 7.23 -11.08
C ILE A 160 -17.24 8.27 -9.95
N PRO A 161 -16.51 8.00 -8.84
CA PRO A 161 -16.41 8.96 -7.75
C PRO A 161 -15.46 10.11 -8.12
N PRO A 162 -15.51 11.23 -7.39
CA PRO A 162 -14.43 12.19 -7.40
C PRO A 162 -13.09 11.51 -7.19
N PHE A 163 -12.04 12.07 -7.80
CA PHE A 163 -10.70 11.52 -7.67
C PHE A 163 -10.09 11.91 -6.32
N THR A 164 -9.76 10.93 -5.49
CA THR A 164 -9.15 11.15 -4.18
C THR A 164 -7.74 11.72 -4.32
N ARG A 165 -7.49 12.85 -3.70
CA ARG A 165 -6.16 13.48 -3.64
C ARG A 165 -5.42 13.09 -2.37
N TYR A 166 -4.11 12.83 -2.50
CA TYR A 166 -3.22 12.45 -1.40
C TYR A 166 -2.10 13.50 -1.23
N ALA A 167 -1.53 13.60 -0.04
CA ALA A 167 -0.49 14.59 0.30
C ALA A 167 0.68 14.61 -0.72
N PHE A 168 1.17 13.45 -1.14
CA PHE A 168 2.29 13.34 -2.08
C PHE A 168 2.01 13.95 -3.47
N MET A 169 0.76 14.14 -3.85
CA MET A 169 0.41 14.75 -5.15
C MET A 169 0.75 16.24 -5.18
N ASN A 170 0.82 16.88 -4.02
CA ASN A 170 1.24 18.28 -3.89
C ASN A 170 2.77 18.44 -3.87
N ALA A 171 3.53 17.35 -3.67
CA ALA A 171 4.98 17.40 -3.68
C ALA A 171 5.53 17.67 -5.09
N ALA A 172 6.56 18.50 -5.19
CA ALA A 172 7.28 18.70 -6.45
C ALA A 172 7.84 17.36 -6.98
N PRO A 173 7.98 17.18 -8.30
CA PRO A 173 8.51 15.93 -8.86
C PRO A 173 9.86 15.48 -8.28
N ALA A 174 10.77 16.43 -7.98
CA ALA A 174 12.05 16.14 -7.34
C ALA A 174 11.94 15.70 -5.87
N ASN A 175 10.82 16.03 -5.23
CA ASN A 175 10.58 15.77 -3.81
C ASN A 175 9.80 14.46 -3.59
N ARG A 176 9.62 13.64 -4.62
CA ARG A 176 8.99 12.34 -4.51
C ARG A 176 9.68 11.31 -5.38
N VAL A 177 9.67 10.07 -4.91
CA VAL A 177 10.11 8.88 -5.64
C VAL A 177 8.98 7.87 -5.64
N VAL A 178 8.65 7.32 -6.79
CA VAL A 178 7.64 6.29 -6.96
C VAL A 178 8.32 4.97 -7.30
N VAL A 179 7.99 3.91 -6.56
CA VAL A 179 8.47 2.54 -6.78
C VAL A 179 7.26 1.63 -6.92
N ARG A 180 7.30 0.70 -7.85
CA ARG A 180 6.32 -0.39 -7.99
C ARG A 180 7.01 -1.72 -7.75
N ILE A 181 6.34 -2.61 -7.01
CA ILE A 181 6.84 -3.95 -6.72
C ILE A 181 5.69 -4.93 -6.93
N ASN A 182 5.91 -5.96 -7.74
CA ASN A 182 4.95 -7.03 -7.92
C ASN A 182 5.36 -8.21 -7.03
N VAL A 183 4.50 -8.56 -6.07
CA VAL A 183 4.73 -9.62 -5.08
C VAL A 183 3.73 -10.74 -5.30
N ALA A 184 4.17 -12.00 -5.29
CA ALA A 184 3.34 -13.17 -5.56
C ALA A 184 2.62 -13.66 -4.28
N CYS A 185 1.88 -12.77 -3.64
CA CYS A 185 0.99 -13.08 -2.51
C CYS A 185 -0.25 -12.17 -2.52
N ASN A 186 -1.25 -12.58 -1.75
CA ASN A 186 -2.49 -11.82 -1.59
C ASN A 186 -2.23 -10.45 -0.95
N TYR A 187 -2.95 -9.43 -1.43
CA TYR A 187 -2.81 -8.05 -0.98
C TYR A 187 -2.96 -7.88 0.53
N LEU A 188 -3.80 -8.71 1.15
CA LEU A 188 -4.12 -8.58 2.57
C LEU A 188 -2.91 -8.92 3.46
N GLN A 189 -2.03 -9.87 3.05
CA GLN A 189 -0.80 -10.19 3.78
C GLN A 189 0.13 -8.96 3.88
N LEU A 190 0.34 -8.27 2.76
CA LEU A 190 1.15 -7.04 2.72
C LEU A 190 0.46 -5.88 3.45
N THR A 191 -0.86 -5.74 3.28
CA THR A 191 -1.62 -4.70 3.99
C THR A 191 -1.54 -4.89 5.50
N GLU A 192 -1.76 -6.10 6.00
CA GLU A 192 -1.70 -6.43 7.44
C GLU A 192 -0.31 -6.16 8.02
N GLY A 193 0.78 -6.53 7.32
CA GLY A 193 2.14 -6.20 7.72
C GLY A 193 2.31 -4.70 7.99
N GLY A 194 1.74 -3.84 7.16
CA GLY A 194 1.80 -2.39 7.34
C GLY A 194 1.03 -1.83 8.54
N PHE A 195 0.15 -2.62 9.16
CA PHE A 195 -0.64 -2.26 10.36
C PHE A 195 -0.24 -3.03 11.62
N ASP A 196 0.75 -3.88 11.52
CA ASP A 196 1.41 -4.49 12.67
C ASP A 196 2.57 -3.59 13.14
N SER A 197 2.40 -2.96 14.31
CA SER A 197 3.45 -2.10 14.88
C SER A 197 4.54 -2.90 15.59
N SER A 198 4.29 -4.17 15.96
CA SER A 198 5.23 -4.99 16.71
C SER A 198 6.38 -5.49 15.85
N HIS A 199 6.11 -5.90 14.59
CA HIS A 199 7.15 -6.44 13.72
C HIS A 199 8.26 -5.44 13.42
N VAL A 200 7.96 -4.12 13.43
CA VAL A 200 8.93 -3.07 13.08
C VAL A 200 10.21 -3.16 13.90
N GLY A 201 10.08 -3.43 15.19
CA GLY A 201 11.24 -3.54 16.10
C GLY A 201 12.01 -4.85 16.00
N ILE A 202 11.40 -5.88 15.44
CA ILE A 202 11.98 -7.22 15.31
C ILE A 202 12.43 -7.44 13.86
N LEU A 203 11.51 -7.44 12.92
CA LEU A 203 11.82 -7.72 11.51
C LEU A 203 12.77 -6.68 10.93
N HIS A 204 12.50 -5.39 11.15
CA HIS A 204 13.29 -4.27 10.62
C HIS A 204 14.35 -3.76 11.61
N SER A 205 14.72 -4.54 12.59
CA SER A 205 15.69 -4.13 13.62
C SER A 205 17.02 -3.64 13.06
N ASP A 206 17.49 -4.22 11.96
CA ASP A 206 18.72 -3.80 11.31
C ASP A 206 18.63 -2.43 10.63
N VAL A 207 17.44 -2.06 10.14
CA VAL A 207 17.17 -0.75 9.53
C VAL A 207 16.84 0.29 10.59
N ALA A 208 15.97 -0.07 11.55
CA ALA A 208 15.56 0.81 12.64
C ALA A 208 16.73 1.12 13.58
N ARG A 209 17.63 0.17 13.75
CA ARG A 209 18.80 0.29 14.62
C ARG A 209 20.01 -0.46 14.06
N PRO A 210 20.70 0.12 13.05
CA PRO A 210 21.82 -0.54 12.39
C PRO A 210 22.83 -1.04 13.39
N GLY A 211 23.18 -2.29 13.20
CA GLY A 211 24.21 -2.93 13.96
C GLY A 211 23.82 -3.35 15.40
N TRP A 212 22.57 -3.42 15.87
CA TRP A 212 22.11 -3.76 17.22
C TRP A 212 22.52 -5.18 17.71
N MET A 213 22.75 -6.12 16.80
CA MET A 213 23.19 -7.49 17.11
C MET A 213 24.69 -7.61 17.41
N SER A 214 25.55 -6.64 17.09
CA SER A 214 26.97 -6.73 17.36
C SER A 214 27.32 -6.48 18.83
N ALA A 215 28.31 -7.20 19.38
CA ALA A 215 28.67 -7.15 20.78
C ALA A 215 29.19 -5.80 21.30
N GLU A 216 29.57 -4.87 20.40
CA GLU A 216 30.01 -3.52 20.72
C GLU A 216 28.85 -2.54 21.00
N LYS A 217 27.64 -3.06 21.03
CA LYS A 217 26.43 -2.30 21.21
C LYS A 217 26.01 -2.20 22.65
N GLN A 218 26.67 -1.39 23.31
CA GLN A 218 25.93 -0.57 24.26
C GLN A 218 24.86 0.17 23.48
N ILE A 219 23.63 0.02 23.92
CA ILE A 219 22.50 0.83 23.51
C ILE A 219 22.96 2.29 23.61
N SER A 220 23.42 2.89 22.50
CA SER A 220 23.64 4.31 22.50
C SER A 220 22.29 4.90 22.84
N GLN A 221 22.27 5.70 23.89
CA GLN A 221 21.05 6.32 24.43
C GLN A 221 20.57 7.45 23.51
N ASP A 222 20.86 7.41 22.20
CA ASP A 222 20.20 8.25 21.21
C ASP A 222 18.73 7.84 21.11
N ALA A 223 18.05 7.99 22.25
CA ALA A 223 16.61 7.92 22.39
C ALA A 223 15.89 9.00 21.54
N GLU A 224 16.66 9.82 20.83
CA GLU A 224 16.11 10.85 19.95
C GLU A 224 15.59 10.32 18.61
N HIS A 225 15.96 9.10 18.20
CA HIS A 225 15.44 8.53 16.98
C HIS A 225 14.24 7.62 17.29
N PRO A 226 12.99 7.97 16.89
CA PRO A 226 11.79 7.21 17.24
C PRO A 226 11.84 5.73 16.82
N GLY A 227 12.47 5.43 15.68
CA GLY A 227 12.67 4.06 15.20
C GLY A 227 13.46 3.16 16.17
N SER A 228 14.37 3.73 16.95
CA SER A 228 15.15 2.98 17.96
C SER A 228 14.29 2.43 19.09
N LEU A 229 13.20 3.12 19.44
CA LEU A 229 12.30 2.69 20.52
C LEU A 229 11.48 1.46 20.10
N ALA A 230 11.18 1.29 18.82
CA ALA A 230 10.50 0.10 18.33
C ALA A 230 11.31 -1.19 18.56
N VAL A 231 12.65 -1.11 18.57
CA VAL A 231 13.52 -2.26 18.85
C VAL A 231 13.61 -2.54 20.36
N ILE A 232 13.36 -1.56 21.21
CA ILE A 232 13.42 -1.68 22.67
C ILE A 232 12.08 -2.18 23.22
N ASP A 233 10.97 -1.65 22.69
CA ASP A 233 9.60 -1.95 23.11
C ASP A 233 8.82 -2.53 21.92
N ASN A 234 8.70 -3.87 21.90
CA ASN A 234 8.04 -4.62 20.83
C ASN A 234 6.56 -4.90 21.14
N ASP A 235 6.07 -4.49 22.31
CA ASP A 235 4.67 -4.63 22.73
C ASP A 235 4.03 -3.26 23.00
N PRO A 236 3.87 -2.42 21.95
CA PRO A 236 3.30 -1.10 22.10
C PRO A 236 1.83 -1.16 22.48
N GLU A 237 1.41 -0.28 23.36
CA GLU A 237 -0.01 -0.06 23.60
C GLU A 237 -0.64 0.63 22.40
N LEU A 238 -1.74 0.08 21.85
CA LEU A 238 -2.42 0.61 20.67
C LEU A 238 -3.73 1.30 21.03
N GLU A 239 -3.89 2.53 20.54
CA GLU A 239 -5.17 3.23 20.49
C GLU A 239 -5.59 3.45 19.03
N LEU A 240 -6.91 3.35 18.76
CA LEU A 240 -7.47 3.54 17.43
C LEU A 240 -8.53 4.63 17.44
N THR A 241 -8.67 5.29 16.30
CA THR A 241 -9.75 6.27 16.03
C THR A 241 -10.28 6.05 14.62
N GLU A 242 -11.57 5.74 14.50
CA GLU A 242 -12.26 5.61 13.21
C GLU A 242 -12.41 6.97 12.53
N THR A 243 -12.36 6.96 11.20
CA THR A 243 -12.54 8.12 10.33
C THR A 243 -13.49 7.77 9.18
N ASP A 244 -13.86 8.73 8.37
CA ASP A 244 -14.66 8.52 7.16
C ASP A 244 -13.89 7.80 6.04
N PHE A 245 -12.55 7.82 6.07
CA PHE A 245 -11.69 7.13 5.10
C PHE A 245 -11.17 5.77 5.58
N GLY A 246 -11.33 5.44 6.86
CA GLY A 246 -10.78 4.25 7.49
C GLY A 246 -10.55 4.42 8.98
N PHE A 247 -9.30 4.42 9.42
CA PHE A 247 -8.95 4.68 10.82
C PHE A 247 -7.50 5.15 10.96
N TYR A 248 -7.18 5.76 12.11
CA TYR A 248 -5.82 5.91 12.61
C TYR A 248 -5.56 4.92 13.73
N TYR A 249 -4.36 4.35 13.79
CA TYR A 249 -3.86 3.80 15.03
C TYR A 249 -2.65 4.58 15.54
N ALA A 250 -2.54 4.71 16.85
CA ALA A 250 -1.37 5.24 17.54
C ALA A 250 -0.73 4.13 18.35
N ALA A 251 0.56 3.88 18.14
CA ALA A 251 1.37 2.96 18.91
C ALA A 251 2.19 3.75 19.93
N PHE A 252 1.95 3.49 21.22
CA PHE A 252 2.61 4.14 22.36
C PHE A 252 3.72 3.27 22.87
N ARG A 253 4.93 3.83 22.97
CA ARG A 253 6.11 3.20 23.57
C ARG A 253 6.68 4.11 24.65
N ALA A 254 7.21 3.51 25.73
CA ALA A 254 7.88 4.29 26.76
C ALA A 254 9.07 5.06 26.18
N GLY A 255 9.05 6.39 26.28
CA GLY A 255 10.06 7.30 25.68
C GLY A 255 11.08 7.81 26.72
N GLY A 256 10.96 7.38 27.97
CA GLY A 256 11.75 7.92 29.08
C GLY A 256 11.42 9.37 29.45
N PRO A 257 12.05 9.94 30.49
CA PRO A 257 11.82 11.31 30.91
C PRO A 257 12.38 12.33 29.89
N ASP A 258 11.74 13.49 29.80
CA ASP A 258 12.28 14.65 29.10
C ASP A 258 13.34 15.39 29.95
N ASP A 259 13.89 16.49 29.43
CA ASP A 259 14.90 17.32 30.12
C ASP A 259 14.41 17.95 31.45
N ARG A 260 13.10 17.92 31.67
CA ARG A 260 12.46 18.42 32.91
C ARG A 260 12.13 17.28 33.87
N GLY A 261 12.39 16.02 33.48
CA GLY A 261 12.06 14.83 34.24
C GLY A 261 10.64 14.33 34.06
N ASP A 262 9.86 14.89 33.09
CA ASP A 262 8.50 14.43 32.81
C ASP A 262 8.51 13.17 31.92
N GLU A 263 7.76 12.16 32.33
CA GLU A 263 7.58 10.92 31.56
C GLU A 263 6.97 11.19 30.18
N ARG A 264 7.57 10.58 29.15
CA ARG A 264 7.14 10.70 27.74
C ARG A 264 6.74 9.34 27.16
N PHE A 265 5.87 9.40 26.14
CA PHE A 265 5.65 8.32 25.19
C PHE A 265 6.20 8.73 23.82
N ASN A 266 6.84 7.81 23.10
CA ASN A 266 6.88 7.87 21.66
C ASN A 266 5.51 7.45 21.13
N VAL A 267 4.93 8.26 20.27
CA VAL A 267 3.63 8.02 19.64
C VAL A 267 3.81 7.96 18.13
N ARG A 268 3.68 6.77 17.57
CA ARG A 268 3.75 6.53 16.14
C ARG A 268 2.33 6.36 15.60
N ILE A 269 1.91 7.25 14.71
CA ILE A 269 0.55 7.28 14.17
C ILE A 269 0.58 6.84 12.71
N VAL A 270 -0.25 5.85 12.37
CA VAL A 270 -0.38 5.33 11.01
C VAL A 270 -1.84 5.34 10.59
N PRO A 271 -2.20 6.04 9.49
CA PRO A 271 -3.53 5.98 8.92
C PRO A 271 -3.72 4.74 8.04
N PHE A 272 -4.89 4.15 8.14
CA PHE A 272 -5.45 3.24 7.15
C PHE A 272 -6.49 3.98 6.32
N MET A 273 -6.32 3.97 5.02
CA MET A 273 -7.28 4.50 4.05
C MET A 273 -7.79 3.36 3.17
N MET A 274 -9.10 3.19 3.17
CA MET A 274 -9.75 2.16 2.34
C MET A 274 -9.37 2.29 0.86
N PRO A 275 -9.23 1.19 0.10
CA PRO A 275 -9.38 -0.21 0.54
C PRO A 275 -8.09 -0.85 1.08
N SER A 276 -6.91 -0.30 0.82
CA SER A 276 -5.61 -0.94 1.13
C SER A 276 -4.44 0.05 1.11
N THR A 277 -4.67 1.28 1.56
CA THR A 277 -3.66 2.34 1.54
C THR A 277 -3.23 2.71 2.95
N ARG A 278 -1.93 3.00 3.12
CA ARG A 278 -1.37 3.47 4.39
C ARG A 278 -0.31 4.54 4.17
N ILE A 279 -0.05 5.33 5.21
CA ILE A 279 1.12 6.22 5.26
C ILE A 279 2.00 5.79 6.42
N ILE A 280 3.28 5.55 6.13
CA ILE A 280 4.27 5.16 7.13
C ILE A 280 5.17 6.36 7.41
N PRO A 281 5.33 6.73 8.70
CA PRO A 281 6.22 7.82 9.09
C PRO A 281 7.68 7.44 8.95
N SER A 282 8.50 8.42 8.58
CA SER A 282 9.95 8.38 8.58
C SER A 282 10.48 9.74 9.04
N PRO A 283 11.73 9.86 9.49
CA PRO A 283 12.25 11.10 10.04
C PRO A 283 12.15 12.34 9.13
N THR A 284 12.31 12.14 7.82
CA THR A 284 12.39 13.25 6.85
C THR A 284 11.46 13.11 5.65
N THR A 285 10.76 11.99 5.53
CA THR A 285 9.86 11.67 4.41
C THR A 285 8.65 10.91 4.92
N LEU A 286 7.62 10.81 4.09
CA LEU A 286 6.48 9.93 4.30
C LEU A 286 6.46 8.87 3.19
N PHE A 287 6.04 7.66 3.53
CA PHE A 287 5.85 6.57 2.59
C PHE A 287 4.35 6.31 2.46
N THR A 288 3.75 6.75 1.35
CA THR A 288 2.37 6.37 1.03
C THR A 288 2.41 5.08 0.21
N VAL A 289 1.76 4.05 0.73
CA VAL A 289 1.81 2.71 0.16
C VAL A 289 0.41 2.26 -0.24
N PHE A 290 0.29 1.77 -1.48
CA PHE A 290 -0.94 1.21 -2.04
C PHE A 290 -0.71 -0.27 -2.34
N GLU A 291 -1.44 -1.15 -1.64
CA GLU A 291 -1.46 -2.58 -1.97
C GLU A 291 -2.58 -2.84 -2.98
N THR A 292 -2.22 -2.86 -4.25
CA THR A 292 -3.20 -3.02 -5.33
C THR A 292 -3.22 -4.46 -5.81
N PRO A 293 -4.28 -5.23 -5.52
CA PRO A 293 -4.34 -6.62 -5.93
C PRO A 293 -4.44 -6.75 -7.44
N THR A 294 -3.53 -7.51 -8.05
CA THR A 294 -3.60 -7.85 -9.47
C THR A 294 -4.53 -9.03 -9.70
N ASP A 295 -4.50 -9.99 -8.80
CA ASP A 295 -5.46 -11.09 -8.65
C ASP A 295 -5.44 -11.59 -7.19
N ASP A 296 -6.06 -12.75 -6.91
CA ASP A 296 -6.17 -13.28 -5.55
C ASP A 296 -4.83 -13.67 -4.92
N GLU A 297 -3.80 -13.90 -5.73
CA GLU A 297 -2.50 -14.46 -5.34
C GLU A 297 -1.32 -13.51 -5.65
N HIS A 298 -1.58 -12.34 -6.25
CA HIS A 298 -0.56 -11.39 -6.64
C HIS A 298 -0.97 -9.96 -6.35
N THR A 299 -0.02 -9.16 -5.92
CA THR A 299 -0.21 -7.75 -5.57
C THR A 299 0.83 -6.86 -6.26
N SER A 300 0.40 -5.72 -6.76
CA SER A 300 1.29 -4.60 -7.10
C SER A 300 1.31 -3.62 -5.93
N THR A 301 2.41 -3.55 -5.20
CA THR A 301 2.66 -2.54 -4.19
C THR A 301 3.22 -1.30 -4.84
N PHE A 302 2.58 -0.15 -4.65
CA PHE A 302 3.09 1.14 -5.07
C PHE A 302 3.53 1.93 -3.84
N ILE A 303 4.81 2.27 -3.78
CA ILE A 303 5.40 3.06 -2.69
C ILE A 303 5.74 4.44 -3.23
N VAL A 304 5.14 5.48 -2.66
CA VAL A 304 5.46 6.87 -2.96
C VAL A 304 6.16 7.48 -1.76
N VAL A 305 7.46 7.66 -1.88
CA VAL A 305 8.28 8.33 -0.86
C VAL A 305 8.33 9.82 -1.19
N HIS A 306 7.90 10.68 -0.28
CA HIS A 306 7.84 12.10 -0.52
C HIS A 306 8.18 12.93 0.73
N GLY A 307 8.59 14.18 0.53
CA GLY A 307 8.95 15.10 1.60
C GLY A 307 9.07 16.53 1.10
N GLU A 308 9.51 17.43 1.96
CA GLU A 308 9.69 18.85 1.61
C GLU A 308 10.96 19.12 0.79
N LYS A 309 11.93 18.21 0.83
CA LYS A 309 13.21 18.29 0.14
C LYS A 309 13.32 17.25 -0.97
N PRO A 310 14.24 17.43 -1.94
CA PRO A 310 14.50 16.42 -2.95
C PRO A 310 14.79 15.04 -2.36
N VAL A 311 14.14 14.03 -2.90
CA VAL A 311 14.26 12.64 -2.47
C VAL A 311 15.22 11.90 -3.40
N ASP A 312 16.26 11.30 -2.82
CA ASP A 312 17.25 10.51 -3.56
C ASP A 312 16.73 9.09 -3.83
N ARG A 313 16.44 8.80 -5.11
CA ARG A 313 15.94 7.49 -5.55
C ARG A 313 16.87 6.33 -5.17
N ALA A 314 18.19 6.50 -5.29
CA ALA A 314 19.13 5.43 -4.99
C ALA A 314 19.12 5.09 -3.49
N LYS A 315 19.01 6.09 -2.63
CA LYS A 315 18.84 5.89 -1.18
C LYS A 315 17.51 5.19 -0.87
N VAL A 316 16.41 5.59 -1.52
CA VAL A 316 15.11 4.93 -1.36
C VAL A 316 15.22 3.45 -1.72
N LEU A 317 15.76 3.10 -2.88
CA LEU A 317 15.93 1.71 -3.30
C LEU A 317 16.83 0.92 -2.33
N THR A 318 17.85 1.55 -1.77
CA THR A 318 18.72 0.92 -0.75
C THR A 318 17.96 0.64 0.55
N ILE A 319 17.18 1.60 1.06
CA ILE A 319 16.39 1.44 2.29
C ILE A 319 15.33 0.33 2.10
N LEU A 320 14.72 0.27 0.93
CA LEU A 320 13.74 -0.77 0.59
C LEU A 320 14.38 -2.14 0.30
N GLY A 321 15.71 -2.22 0.11
CA GLY A 321 16.41 -3.47 -0.28
C GLY A 321 16.17 -3.86 -1.74
N LEU A 322 15.86 -2.88 -2.60
CA LEU A 322 15.54 -3.08 -4.02
C LEU A 322 16.67 -2.66 -4.97
N ASN A 323 17.82 -2.33 -4.44
CA ASN A 323 19.01 -1.98 -5.20
C ASN A 323 19.80 -3.18 -5.74
N ASP A 324 19.42 -4.41 -5.39
CA ASP A 324 19.99 -5.66 -5.91
C ASP A 324 19.09 -6.23 -7.02
N PRO A 325 19.57 -6.32 -8.28
CA PRO A 325 18.76 -6.80 -9.41
C PRO A 325 18.35 -8.29 -9.31
N ARG A 326 18.92 -9.06 -8.40
CA ARG A 326 18.46 -10.42 -8.11
C ARG A 326 17.06 -10.39 -7.50
N TYR A 327 16.80 -9.44 -6.60
CA TYR A 327 15.51 -9.32 -5.93
C TYR A 327 14.47 -8.58 -6.76
N TRP A 328 14.86 -7.50 -7.42
CA TRP A 328 13.93 -6.64 -8.13
C TRP A 328 14.60 -5.90 -9.28
N SER A 329 13.84 -5.57 -10.32
CA SER A 329 14.27 -4.64 -11.37
C SER A 329 13.16 -3.69 -11.75
N GLU A 330 13.54 -2.50 -12.22
CA GLU A 330 12.60 -1.47 -12.66
C GLU A 330 11.87 -1.83 -13.97
N GLU A 331 12.42 -2.76 -14.74
CA GLU A 331 11.89 -3.14 -16.06
C GLU A 331 10.53 -3.86 -15.94
N ASP A 332 10.42 -4.84 -15.04
CA ASP A 332 9.21 -5.63 -14.83
C ASP A 332 8.59 -5.44 -13.42
N CYS A 333 9.28 -4.73 -12.55
CA CYS A 333 8.89 -4.48 -11.15
C CYS A 333 8.64 -5.76 -10.33
N THR A 334 9.13 -6.92 -10.76
CA THR A 334 8.85 -8.21 -10.11
C THR A 334 9.82 -8.48 -8.96
N PHE A 335 9.28 -8.79 -7.79
CA PHE A 335 10.07 -9.35 -6.69
C PHE A 335 10.31 -10.84 -6.95
N ARG A 336 11.57 -11.23 -7.07
CA ARG A 336 11.99 -12.54 -7.62
C ARG A 336 12.33 -13.60 -6.59
N ALA A 337 12.60 -13.20 -5.35
CA ALA A 337 12.95 -14.13 -4.30
C ALA A 337 11.76 -15.03 -3.95
N ASN A 338 12.00 -16.33 -3.78
CA ASN A 338 10.97 -17.32 -3.48
C ASN A 338 11.60 -18.57 -2.84
N TRP A 339 10.80 -19.57 -2.52
CA TRP A 339 11.28 -20.83 -1.92
C TRP A 339 12.29 -21.58 -2.77
N SER A 340 12.23 -21.53 -4.09
CA SER A 340 13.20 -22.23 -4.96
C SER A 340 14.60 -21.60 -4.90
N THR A 341 14.67 -20.33 -4.53
CA THR A 341 15.94 -19.60 -4.34
C THR A 341 16.37 -19.52 -2.87
N GLY A 342 15.61 -20.13 -1.95
CA GLY A 342 15.79 -19.93 -0.50
C GLY A 342 15.67 -18.46 -0.12
N PHE A 343 14.90 -17.68 -0.89
CA PHE A 343 14.76 -16.22 -0.78
C PHE A 343 16.10 -15.46 -0.87
N TRP A 344 17.17 -16.13 -1.29
CA TRP A 344 18.56 -15.63 -1.23
C TRP A 344 18.98 -15.09 0.14
N GLN A 345 18.39 -15.65 1.22
CA GLN A 345 18.71 -15.25 2.58
C GLN A 345 20.17 -15.51 2.92
N ASP A 346 20.89 -14.47 3.34
CA ASP A 346 22.30 -14.61 3.76
C ASP A 346 22.38 -15.11 5.21
N ARG A 347 22.48 -16.44 5.36
CA ARG A 347 22.61 -17.09 6.67
C ARG A 347 23.93 -16.76 7.39
N ALA A 348 25.00 -16.46 6.66
CA ALA A 348 26.27 -16.05 7.27
C ALA A 348 26.15 -14.63 7.87
N ARG A 349 25.45 -13.73 7.16
CA ARG A 349 25.14 -12.39 7.65
C ARG A 349 24.31 -12.41 8.94
N MET A 350 23.47 -13.40 9.17
CA MET A 350 22.68 -13.53 10.41
C MET A 350 23.51 -13.65 11.69
N GLN A 351 24.81 -13.79 11.60
CA GLN A 351 25.71 -13.65 12.76
C GLN A 351 25.79 -12.20 13.28
N THR A 352 25.49 -11.22 12.45
CA THR A 352 25.56 -9.78 12.75
C THR A 352 24.32 -8.99 12.33
N SER A 353 23.34 -9.65 11.74
CA SER A 353 22.04 -9.10 11.38
C SER A 353 20.92 -10.06 11.78
N TRP A 354 19.72 -9.55 12.00
CA TRP A 354 18.58 -10.37 12.43
C TRP A 354 18.07 -11.29 11.32
N THR A 355 17.76 -10.72 10.15
CA THR A 355 17.08 -11.42 9.07
C THR A 355 18.00 -12.02 8.00
N GLY A 356 19.20 -11.46 7.85
CA GLY A 356 20.08 -11.75 6.72
C GLY A 356 19.67 -11.07 5.42
N PHE A 357 18.61 -10.24 5.45
CA PHE A 357 18.21 -9.36 4.34
C PHE A 357 18.76 -7.94 4.50
N THR A 358 18.47 -7.04 3.55
CA THR A 358 19.14 -5.74 3.50
C THR A 358 18.20 -4.53 3.46
N GLY A 359 16.90 -4.71 3.48
CA GLY A 359 15.99 -3.57 3.43
C GLY A 359 14.55 -3.89 3.77
N LEU A 360 13.79 -2.85 4.10
CA LEU A 360 12.44 -2.93 4.65
C LEU A 360 11.49 -3.76 3.77
N GLU A 361 11.32 -3.36 2.52
CA GLU A 361 10.39 -4.02 1.61
C GLU A 361 10.84 -5.42 1.21
N GLN A 362 12.16 -5.65 1.19
CA GLN A 362 12.71 -6.98 0.97
C GLN A 362 12.32 -7.93 2.11
N GLU A 363 12.39 -7.48 3.35
CA GLU A 363 12.01 -8.24 4.54
C GLU A 363 10.50 -8.51 4.54
N ASP A 364 9.68 -7.48 4.31
CA ASP A 364 8.21 -7.59 4.28
C ASP A 364 7.72 -8.53 3.18
N ALA A 365 8.27 -8.38 1.97
CA ALA A 365 7.91 -9.23 0.83
C ALA A 365 8.28 -10.71 1.10
N VAL A 366 9.47 -10.98 1.66
CA VAL A 366 9.89 -12.36 1.96
C VAL A 366 8.99 -13.00 3.02
N ILE A 367 8.67 -12.28 4.10
CA ILE A 367 7.79 -12.81 5.15
C ILE A 367 6.39 -13.05 4.59
N SER A 368 5.82 -12.10 3.84
CA SER A 368 4.50 -12.26 3.22
C SER A 368 4.45 -13.44 2.24
N LEU A 369 5.47 -13.60 1.40
CA LEU A 369 5.60 -14.75 0.48
C LEU A 369 5.77 -16.10 1.21
N SER A 370 6.41 -16.09 2.38
CA SER A 370 6.62 -17.30 3.18
C SER A 370 5.33 -17.89 3.73
N MET A 371 4.27 -17.08 3.85
CA MET A 371 2.93 -17.50 4.30
C MET A 371 2.12 -18.21 3.20
N GLY A 372 2.67 -18.30 1.98
CA GLY A 372 1.97 -18.82 0.79
C GLY A 372 1.19 -17.76 0.03
N PRO A 373 0.57 -18.13 -1.11
CA PRO A 373 -0.10 -17.18 -1.99
C PRO A 373 -1.33 -16.52 -1.34
N VAL A 374 -2.10 -17.26 -0.55
CA VAL A 374 -3.23 -16.75 0.26
C VAL A 374 -3.18 -17.43 1.61
N PHE A 375 -2.92 -16.66 2.66
CA PHE A 375 -2.84 -17.21 4.02
C PHE A 375 -4.23 -17.50 4.60
N ASP A 376 -4.38 -18.66 5.25
CA ASP A 376 -5.60 -19.04 5.97
C ASP A 376 -5.57 -18.48 7.41
N ARG A 377 -6.28 -17.40 7.62
CA ARG A 377 -6.34 -16.71 8.93
C ARG A 377 -7.20 -17.38 9.96
N SER A 378 -7.83 -18.52 9.62
CA SER A 378 -8.62 -19.30 10.59
C SER A 378 -7.76 -20.08 11.59
N ILE A 379 -6.45 -20.21 11.31
CA ILE A 379 -5.50 -20.97 12.13
C ILE A 379 -4.55 -20.09 12.94
N GLU A 380 -4.66 -18.75 12.84
CA GLU A 380 -3.76 -17.83 13.55
C GLU A 380 -4.14 -17.61 15.01
N HIS A 381 -3.21 -17.03 15.76
CA HIS A 381 -3.39 -16.69 17.17
C HIS A 381 -3.04 -15.21 17.38
N LEU A 382 -4.07 -14.37 17.45
CA LEU A 382 -3.89 -12.92 17.61
C LEU A 382 -3.61 -12.57 19.07
N VAL A 383 -2.76 -11.54 19.25
CA VAL A 383 -2.40 -10.96 20.54
C VAL A 383 -2.84 -9.49 20.60
N PRO A 384 -2.82 -8.82 21.76
CA PRO A 384 -3.24 -7.41 21.86
C PRO A 384 -2.53 -6.45 20.91
N ALA A 385 -1.28 -6.74 20.54
CA ALA A 385 -0.52 -5.95 19.57
C ALA A 385 -1.11 -5.99 18.14
N ASP A 386 -1.94 -7.01 17.81
CA ASP A 386 -2.60 -7.17 16.50
C ASP A 386 -3.93 -6.39 16.41
N ARG A 387 -4.23 -5.53 17.38
CA ARG A 387 -5.51 -4.82 17.45
C ARG A 387 -5.81 -4.00 16.19
N ALA A 388 -4.80 -3.38 15.57
CA ALA A 388 -4.97 -2.60 14.34
C ALA A 388 -5.27 -3.52 13.15
N VAL A 389 -4.61 -4.68 13.04
CA VAL A 389 -4.88 -5.72 12.03
C VAL A 389 -6.32 -6.22 12.15
N ASN A 390 -6.78 -6.50 13.38
CA ASN A 390 -8.16 -6.93 13.60
C ASN A 390 -9.19 -5.87 13.20
N SER A 391 -8.92 -4.59 13.49
CA SER A 391 -9.78 -3.47 13.08
C SER A 391 -9.83 -3.29 11.56
N LEU A 392 -8.69 -3.47 10.88
CA LEU A 392 -8.60 -3.49 9.42
C LEU A 392 -9.54 -4.54 8.83
N ARG A 393 -9.44 -5.80 9.28
CA ARG A 393 -10.26 -6.92 8.80
C ARG A 393 -11.75 -6.68 9.02
N LYS A 394 -12.11 -6.20 10.20
CA LYS A 394 -13.50 -5.83 10.54
C LYS A 394 -14.05 -4.78 9.57
N LEU A 395 -13.25 -3.75 9.26
CA LEU A 395 -13.66 -2.69 8.35
C LEU A 395 -13.85 -3.20 6.92
N LEU A 396 -12.95 -4.07 6.43
CA LEU A 396 -13.09 -4.70 5.11
C LEU A 396 -14.34 -5.57 5.00
N LEU A 397 -14.62 -6.41 6.01
CA LEU A 397 -15.85 -7.21 6.08
C LEU A 397 -17.09 -6.33 6.09
N GLN A 398 -17.11 -5.26 6.89
CA GLN A 398 -18.22 -4.31 6.96
C GLN A 398 -18.45 -3.60 5.63
N ALA A 399 -17.39 -3.22 4.91
CA ALA A 399 -17.50 -2.60 3.60
C ALA A 399 -18.11 -3.56 2.57
N ALA A 400 -17.65 -4.81 2.56
CA ALA A 400 -18.21 -5.86 1.71
C ALA A 400 -19.68 -6.11 2.00
N ASP A 401 -20.06 -6.28 3.27
CA ASP A 401 -21.45 -6.46 3.71
C ASP A 401 -22.35 -5.29 3.34
N ARG A 402 -21.84 -4.06 3.49
CA ARG A 402 -22.59 -2.84 3.17
C ARG A 402 -22.96 -2.79 1.70
N LEU A 403 -22.01 -3.08 0.80
CA LEU A 403 -22.26 -3.10 -0.63
C LEU A 403 -23.21 -4.23 -1.04
N GLU A 404 -23.11 -5.41 -0.45
CA GLU A 404 -24.03 -6.52 -0.74
C GLU A 404 -25.47 -6.23 -0.32
N LYS A 405 -25.65 -5.44 0.73
CA LYS A 405 -26.97 -4.96 1.18
C LYS A 405 -27.48 -3.74 0.37
N GLY A 406 -26.78 -3.36 -0.70
CA GLY A 406 -27.16 -2.21 -1.53
C GLY A 406 -26.81 -0.85 -0.94
N GLY A 407 -25.97 -0.79 0.09
CA GLY A 407 -25.47 0.45 0.67
C GLY A 407 -24.32 1.05 -0.14
N THR A 408 -23.87 2.22 0.26
CA THR A 408 -22.75 2.96 -0.37
C THR A 408 -21.56 3.05 0.58
N LEU A 409 -20.35 3.25 0.02
CA LEU A 409 -19.14 3.55 0.79
C LEU A 409 -18.89 5.05 0.79
N THR A 410 -18.33 5.57 1.88
CA THR A 410 -17.78 6.91 1.92
C THR A 410 -16.47 6.93 1.14
N LEU A 411 -16.34 7.86 0.21
CA LEU A 411 -15.18 8.00 -0.67
C LEU A 411 -14.66 9.44 -0.52
N PRO A 412 -13.64 9.69 0.31
CA PRO A 412 -13.12 11.04 0.53
C PRO A 412 -12.48 11.58 -0.75
N GLU A 413 -12.73 12.85 -1.06
CA GLU A 413 -12.15 13.54 -2.22
C GLU A 413 -10.75 14.08 -1.91
N ASP A 414 -10.51 14.50 -0.68
CA ASP A 414 -9.26 15.14 -0.26
C ASP A 414 -8.71 14.49 1.01
N LEU A 415 -7.55 13.87 0.86
CA LEU A 415 -6.73 13.28 1.91
C LEU A 415 -5.34 13.95 1.96
N THR A 416 -5.22 15.19 1.46
CA THR A 416 -3.94 15.91 1.44
C THR A 416 -3.46 16.31 2.82
N ASP A 417 -4.35 16.41 3.81
CA ASP A 417 -4.01 16.69 5.21
C ASP A 417 -3.72 15.43 6.05
N VAL A 418 -3.95 14.23 5.47
CA VAL A 418 -3.71 12.98 6.19
C VAL A 418 -2.21 12.72 6.26
N GLY A 419 -1.68 12.75 7.48
CA GLY A 419 -0.27 12.52 7.78
C GLY A 419 -0.05 11.32 8.68
N ALA A 420 1.22 11.04 8.94
CA ALA A 420 1.66 9.95 9.80
C ALA A 420 2.74 10.47 10.77
N PRO A 421 2.36 11.16 11.85
CA PRO A 421 3.32 11.67 12.83
C PRO A 421 3.96 10.53 13.64
N ASP A 422 5.25 10.73 13.96
CA ASP A 422 6.01 9.89 14.88
C ASP A 422 6.76 10.84 15.84
N VAL A 423 6.18 11.07 17.01
CA VAL A 423 6.56 12.17 17.92
C VAL A 423 6.64 11.69 19.38
N PHE A 424 7.24 12.52 20.23
CA PHE A 424 7.16 12.35 21.67
C PHE A 424 6.05 13.21 22.27
N LEU A 425 5.20 12.60 23.09
CA LEU A 425 4.20 13.28 23.91
C LEU A 425 4.49 13.04 25.38
N ARG A 426 4.31 14.07 26.23
CA ARG A 426 4.32 13.88 27.69
C ARG A 426 3.15 12.98 28.09
N LYS A 427 3.34 12.21 29.13
CA LYS A 427 2.31 11.30 29.68
C LYS A 427 0.99 12.02 29.96
N ALA A 428 1.05 13.24 30.50
CA ALA A 428 -0.12 14.08 30.75
C ALA A 428 -0.87 14.53 29.49
N GLU A 429 -0.22 14.45 28.31
CA GLU A 429 -0.77 14.89 27.04
C GLU A 429 -1.17 13.72 26.12
N ARG A 430 -1.16 12.50 26.63
CA ARG A 430 -1.43 11.29 25.86
C ARG A 430 -2.71 11.40 25.00
N SER A 431 -3.80 11.92 25.55
CA SER A 431 -5.08 12.07 24.82
C SER A 431 -5.01 13.01 23.61
N LYS A 432 -4.04 13.90 23.56
CA LYS A 432 -3.86 14.86 22.45
C LYS A 432 -3.36 14.24 21.16
N TRP A 433 -2.96 12.97 21.15
CA TRP A 433 -2.51 12.32 19.94
C TRP A 433 -3.55 12.39 18.80
N ARG A 434 -4.85 12.41 19.16
CA ARG A 434 -5.93 12.53 18.18
C ARG A 434 -5.96 13.87 17.47
N GLU A 435 -5.41 14.92 18.09
CA GLU A 435 -5.28 16.24 17.50
C GLU A 435 -4.12 16.32 16.50
N LEU A 436 -3.13 15.40 16.61
CA LEU A 436 -2.00 15.31 15.70
C LEU A 436 -2.37 14.64 14.37
N ALA A 437 -3.29 13.67 14.42
CA ALA A 437 -3.59 12.80 13.29
C ALA A 437 -4.14 13.53 12.03
N PRO A 438 -5.09 14.49 12.13
CA PRO A 438 -5.72 15.08 10.94
C PRO A 438 -4.95 16.22 10.28
N ASN A 439 -3.91 16.77 10.88
CA ASN A 439 -3.27 18.01 10.42
C ASN A 439 -1.78 17.89 10.12
N HIS A 440 -1.21 16.68 10.15
CA HIS A 440 0.23 16.49 10.02
C HIS A 440 0.60 15.55 8.87
N TRP A 441 0.45 16.03 7.63
CA TRP A 441 1.12 15.48 6.45
C TRP A 441 2.65 15.73 6.49
N LYS A 442 3.14 16.44 7.50
CA LYS A 442 4.54 16.74 7.73
C LYS A 442 5.29 15.52 8.26
N THR A 443 6.60 15.52 8.05
CA THR A 443 7.49 14.51 8.61
C THR A 443 7.48 14.55 10.13
N SER A 444 7.92 13.47 10.78
CA SER A 444 8.01 13.41 12.25
C SER A 444 8.89 14.53 12.85
N VAL A 445 9.88 15.01 12.12
CA VAL A 445 10.73 16.13 12.53
C VAL A 445 9.94 17.45 12.56
N ASP A 446 9.17 17.73 11.52
CA ASP A 446 8.36 18.95 11.43
C ASP A 446 7.22 18.96 12.46
N ALA A 447 6.62 17.82 12.73
CA ALA A 447 5.59 17.67 13.75
C ALA A 447 6.12 17.96 15.16
N ARG A 448 7.37 17.59 15.48
CA ARG A 448 8.02 17.94 16.75
C ARG A 448 8.16 19.45 16.93
N VAL A 449 8.71 20.12 15.94
CA VAL A 449 8.97 21.58 15.99
C VAL A 449 7.66 22.36 16.15
N SER A 450 6.59 21.98 15.43
CA SER A 450 5.31 22.68 15.53
C SER A 450 4.62 22.47 16.89
N PHE A 451 4.81 21.31 17.51
CA PHE A 451 4.22 21.01 18.82
C PHE A 451 4.93 21.73 19.97
N GLU A 452 6.25 21.78 19.93
CA GLU A 452 7.06 22.52 20.92
C GLU A 452 6.76 24.04 20.85
N SER A 453 6.64 24.61 19.65
CA SER A 453 6.32 26.06 19.48
C SER A 453 4.88 26.40 19.91
N ALA A 454 3.92 25.49 19.75
CA ALA A 454 2.55 25.69 20.21
C ALA A 454 2.44 25.63 21.76
N ALA A 455 3.25 24.77 22.40
CA ALA A 455 3.31 24.66 23.85
C ALA A 455 3.93 25.88 24.50
N GLU A 456 4.97 26.47 23.91
CA GLU A 456 5.59 27.74 24.41
C GLU A 456 4.66 28.94 24.27
N THR A 457 3.87 29.02 23.18
CA THR A 457 2.90 30.11 22.99
C THR A 457 1.71 30.05 23.95
N SER A 458 1.34 28.86 24.42
CA SER A 458 0.25 28.70 25.40
C SER A 458 0.66 28.99 26.85
N GLN A 459 1.97 28.93 27.16
CA GLN A 459 2.49 29.29 28.51
C GLN A 459 2.75 30.77 28.69
N ASN A 460 2.75 31.55 27.59
CA ASN A 460 2.94 33.01 27.63
C ASN A 460 1.63 33.81 27.49
N ARG A 461 0.49 33.16 27.62
CA ARG A 461 -0.85 33.75 27.77
C ARG A 461 -1.46 33.36 29.11
#